data_88292e2e509b38ede9dfc51737da15d0
#
_entry.id   88292e2e509b38ede9dfc51737da15d0
#
_cell.length_a   1.000
_cell.length_b   1.000
_cell.length_c   1.000
_cell.angle_alpha   90.00
_cell.angle_beta   90.00
_cell.angle_gamma   90.00
#
_symmetry.space_group_name_H-M   'P 1'
#
loop_
_entity.id
_entity.type
_entity.pdbx_description
1 polymer ?
#
loop_
_entity_poly.entity_id
_entity_poly.type
_entity_poly.pdbx_seq_one_letter_code
_entity_poly.pdbx_strand_id
1 'polypeptide(L)'
;ETKRRTQKPFGVNIPLFSPFVDDIVQLCIDEGVPVVMTGAGSPSAIVPRLKHAGIKVIPVVGSVALAVRLARDGVDALVAEGMESGGHIGDVATLPLVPQVVDAVDVPVIAAGGFADGRGLLAALALGAVGIQMGTRFFCTEY
;
A
#
# COMPACT_ATOMS: atom_id res chain seq x y z
N GLU A 1 -17.35 10.14 8.10
CA GLU A 1 -16.79 11.45 8.52
C GLU A 1 -15.87 12.04 7.46
N THR A 2 -14.91 11.31 6.91
CA THR A 2 -13.94 11.81 5.91
C THR A 2 -14.64 12.49 4.73
N LYS A 3 -15.70 11.89 4.17
CA LYS A 3 -16.49 12.47 3.07
C LYS A 3 -17.15 13.81 3.41
N ARG A 4 -17.36 14.10 4.69
CA ARG A 4 -17.89 15.40 5.13
C ARG A 4 -16.82 16.49 5.17
N ARG A 5 -15.54 16.08 5.32
CA ARG A 5 -14.40 17.00 5.46
C ARG A 5 -13.68 17.29 4.16
N THR A 6 -13.80 16.42 3.15
CA THR A 6 -13.12 16.61 1.87
C THR A 6 -13.92 16.06 0.69
N GLN A 7 -13.82 16.73 -0.46
CA GLN A 7 -14.28 16.26 -1.76
C GLN A 7 -13.14 15.60 -2.58
N LYS A 8 -11.91 15.61 -2.05
CA LYS A 8 -10.76 14.96 -2.70
C LYS A 8 -10.84 13.44 -2.53
N PRO A 9 -10.35 12.66 -3.50
CA PRO A 9 -10.27 11.21 -3.35
C PRO A 9 -9.34 10.85 -2.18
N PHE A 10 -9.73 9.80 -1.45
CA PHE A 10 -8.93 9.26 -0.34
C PHE A 10 -8.96 7.73 -0.37
N GLY A 11 -7.95 7.11 0.25
CA GLY A 11 -7.89 5.66 0.46
C GLY A 11 -8.17 5.29 1.90
N VAL A 12 -8.58 4.04 2.12
CA VAL A 12 -8.72 3.43 3.44
C VAL A 12 -7.68 2.33 3.59
N ASN A 13 -6.93 2.34 4.70
CA ASN A 13 -6.02 1.25 5.03
C ASN A 13 -6.70 0.24 5.95
N ILE A 14 -6.66 -1.04 5.58
CA ILE A 14 -7.22 -2.14 6.36
C ILE A 14 -6.07 -3.01 6.91
N PRO A 15 -5.85 -3.02 8.23
CA PRO A 15 -4.92 -3.95 8.86
C PRO A 15 -5.55 -5.35 8.88
N LEU A 16 -4.94 -6.30 8.16
CA LEU A 16 -5.54 -7.63 7.93
C LEU A 16 -5.53 -8.57 9.16
N PHE A 17 -4.87 -8.18 10.23
CA PHE A 17 -4.99 -8.89 11.52
C PHE A 17 -6.25 -8.49 12.32
N SER A 18 -6.99 -7.49 11.88
CA SER A 18 -8.21 -7.05 12.54
C SER A 18 -9.29 -8.13 12.47
N PRO A 19 -10.01 -8.42 13.56
CA PRO A 19 -11.16 -9.33 13.52
C PRO A 19 -12.35 -8.77 12.73
N PHE A 20 -12.33 -7.50 12.38
CA PHE A 20 -13.41 -6.78 11.68
C PHE A 20 -13.11 -6.55 10.19
N VAL A 21 -12.18 -7.30 9.59
CA VAL A 21 -11.78 -7.10 8.18
C VAL A 21 -12.99 -7.15 7.24
N ASP A 22 -13.86 -8.14 7.39
CA ASP A 22 -15.04 -8.31 6.53
C ASP A 22 -16.03 -7.16 6.66
N ASP A 23 -16.27 -6.68 7.87
CA ASP A 23 -17.16 -5.54 8.12
C ASP A 23 -16.57 -4.25 7.53
N ILE A 24 -15.26 -4.05 7.66
CA ILE A 24 -14.56 -2.88 7.09
C ILE A 24 -14.60 -2.93 5.57
N VAL A 25 -14.37 -4.09 4.97
CA VAL A 25 -14.47 -4.29 3.52
C VAL A 25 -15.88 -3.97 3.02
N GLN A 26 -16.91 -4.47 3.71
CA GLN A 26 -18.30 -4.18 3.35
C GLN A 26 -18.59 -2.68 3.47
N LEU A 27 -18.16 -2.04 4.53
CA LEU A 27 -18.29 -0.59 4.71
C LEU A 27 -17.59 0.20 3.59
N CYS A 28 -16.39 -0.22 3.16
CA CYS A 28 -15.70 0.42 2.05
C CYS A 28 -16.48 0.30 0.73
N ILE A 29 -17.13 -0.85 0.50
CA ILE A 29 -17.97 -1.09 -0.67
C ILE A 29 -19.23 -0.20 -0.61
N ASP A 30 -19.95 -0.21 0.49
CA ASP A 30 -21.20 0.54 0.69
C ASP A 30 -20.97 2.06 0.56
N GLU A 31 -19.82 2.51 1.06
CA GLU A 31 -19.41 3.91 0.99
C GLU A 31 -18.75 4.30 -0.35
N GLY A 32 -18.51 3.36 -1.26
CA GLY A 32 -17.87 3.63 -2.54
C GLY A 32 -16.49 4.26 -2.39
N VAL A 33 -15.64 3.70 -1.50
CA VAL A 33 -14.28 4.17 -1.31
C VAL A 33 -13.48 3.88 -2.58
N PRO A 34 -12.76 4.86 -3.16
CA PRO A 34 -12.07 4.64 -4.43
C PRO A 34 -10.84 3.72 -4.33
N VAL A 35 -10.16 3.72 -3.18
CA VAL A 35 -8.90 2.98 -2.97
C VAL A 35 -8.88 2.31 -1.61
N VAL A 36 -8.56 1.03 -1.57
CA VAL A 36 -8.24 0.30 -0.35
C VAL A 36 -6.78 -0.13 -0.36
N MET A 37 -6.07 0.24 0.69
CA MET A 37 -4.74 -0.27 1.00
C MET A 37 -4.86 -1.37 2.06
N THR A 38 -3.94 -2.31 2.09
CA THR A 38 -3.91 -3.35 3.13
C THR A 38 -2.50 -3.56 3.64
N GLY A 39 -2.39 -3.86 4.92
CA GLY A 39 -1.11 -4.18 5.55
C GLY A 39 -1.24 -5.35 6.54
N ALA A 40 -0.10 -5.89 6.97
CA ALA A 40 0.00 -6.96 7.95
C ALA A 40 -0.79 -8.23 7.58
N GLY A 41 -0.53 -8.77 6.39
CA GLY A 41 -1.13 -10.01 5.91
C GLY A 41 -1.32 -10.06 4.39
N SER A 42 -2.01 -11.11 3.92
CA SER A 42 -2.34 -11.27 2.50
C SER A 42 -3.81 -10.92 2.25
N PRO A 43 -4.11 -9.98 1.36
CA PRO A 43 -5.47 -9.60 1.00
C PRO A 43 -6.14 -10.54 -0.01
N SER A 44 -5.53 -11.65 -0.44
CA SER A 44 -6.02 -12.51 -1.53
C SER A 44 -7.51 -12.86 -1.43
N ALA A 45 -8.01 -13.06 -0.22
CA ALA A 45 -9.43 -13.40 0.01
C ALA A 45 -10.40 -12.24 -0.25
N ILE A 46 -9.96 -10.98 -0.05
CA ILE A 46 -10.82 -9.79 -0.19
C ILE A 46 -10.64 -9.07 -1.52
N VAL A 47 -9.52 -9.31 -2.24
CA VAL A 47 -9.25 -8.69 -3.55
C VAL A 47 -10.42 -8.85 -4.52
N PRO A 48 -10.99 -10.07 -4.74
CA PRO A 48 -12.08 -10.22 -5.71
C PRO A 48 -13.32 -9.38 -5.37
N ARG A 49 -13.68 -9.29 -4.09
CA ARG A 49 -14.84 -8.49 -3.62
C ARG A 49 -14.63 -7.00 -3.88
N LEU A 50 -13.46 -6.47 -3.54
CA LEU A 50 -13.11 -5.06 -3.75
C LEU A 50 -13.04 -4.73 -5.23
N LYS A 51 -12.42 -5.59 -6.04
CA LYS A 51 -12.34 -5.41 -7.50
C LYS A 51 -13.72 -5.43 -8.17
N HIS A 52 -14.61 -6.34 -7.75
CA HIS A 52 -15.99 -6.39 -8.27
C HIS A 52 -16.76 -5.09 -7.96
N ALA A 53 -16.49 -4.45 -6.84
CA ALA A 53 -17.06 -3.15 -6.48
C ALA A 53 -16.35 -1.95 -7.15
N GLY A 54 -15.38 -2.18 -8.05
CA GLY A 54 -14.64 -1.12 -8.73
C GLY A 54 -13.59 -0.40 -7.87
N ILE A 55 -13.28 -0.94 -6.69
CA ILE A 55 -12.30 -0.36 -5.76
C ILE A 55 -10.89 -0.76 -6.17
N LYS A 56 -9.97 0.20 -6.19
CA LYS A 56 -8.54 -0.06 -6.41
C LYS A 56 -7.91 -0.66 -5.17
N VAL A 57 -7.13 -1.75 -5.34
CA VAL A 57 -6.50 -2.47 -4.23
C VAL A 57 -4.99 -2.32 -4.32
N ILE A 58 -4.38 -1.76 -3.26
CA ILE A 58 -2.95 -1.46 -3.18
C ILE A 58 -2.38 -2.04 -1.87
N PRO A 59 -1.98 -3.31 -1.84
CA PRO A 59 -1.42 -3.92 -0.64
C PRO A 59 0.03 -3.51 -0.37
N VAL A 60 0.40 -3.52 0.90
CA VAL A 60 1.78 -3.37 1.37
C VAL A 60 2.46 -4.74 1.39
N VAL A 61 3.67 -4.81 0.84
CA VAL A 61 4.48 -6.02 0.75
C VAL A 61 5.90 -5.78 1.27
N GLY A 62 6.41 -6.71 2.07
CA GLY A 62 7.78 -6.71 2.58
C GLY A 62 8.68 -7.75 1.90
N SER A 63 8.22 -8.43 0.84
CA SER A 63 9.01 -9.42 0.12
C SER A 63 8.59 -9.57 -1.35
N VAL A 64 9.55 -9.96 -2.18
CA VAL A 64 9.32 -10.23 -3.62
C VAL A 64 8.30 -11.35 -3.82
N ALA A 65 8.39 -12.42 -3.02
CA ALA A 65 7.48 -13.56 -3.14
C ALA A 65 6.02 -13.17 -2.91
N LEU A 66 5.75 -12.31 -1.92
CA LEU A 66 4.41 -11.78 -1.67
C LEU A 66 3.97 -10.85 -2.80
N ALA A 67 4.86 -9.98 -3.30
CA ALA A 67 4.58 -9.07 -4.40
C ALA A 67 4.13 -9.82 -5.67
N VAL A 68 4.90 -10.83 -6.09
CA VAL A 68 4.57 -11.67 -7.25
C VAL A 68 3.22 -12.36 -7.10
N ARG A 69 2.93 -12.91 -5.91
CA ARG A 69 1.64 -13.55 -5.64
C ARG A 69 0.49 -12.56 -5.78
N LEU A 70 0.58 -11.40 -5.13
CA LEU A 70 -0.50 -10.42 -5.14
C LEU A 70 -0.70 -9.76 -6.51
N ALA A 71 0.37 -9.56 -7.28
CA ALA A 71 0.26 -9.12 -8.66
C ALA A 71 -0.58 -10.10 -9.50
N ARG A 72 -0.40 -11.42 -9.31
CA ARG A 72 -1.23 -12.46 -9.94
C ARG A 72 -2.67 -12.46 -9.46
N ASP A 73 -2.93 -12.07 -8.22
CA ASP A 73 -4.29 -11.91 -7.67
C ASP A 73 -5.03 -10.70 -8.26
N GLY A 74 -4.37 -9.88 -9.11
CA GLY A 74 -4.98 -8.79 -9.85
C GLY A 74 -5.09 -7.47 -9.08
N VAL A 75 -4.20 -7.21 -8.13
CA VAL A 75 -4.12 -5.89 -7.46
C VAL A 75 -3.73 -4.78 -8.43
N ASP A 76 -4.05 -3.53 -8.12
CA ASP A 76 -3.85 -2.40 -9.03
C ASP A 76 -2.46 -1.76 -8.92
N ALA A 77 -1.82 -1.89 -7.78
CA ALA A 77 -0.44 -1.47 -7.49
C ALA A 77 0.05 -2.16 -6.22
N LEU A 78 1.32 -2.01 -5.89
CA LEU A 78 1.93 -2.53 -4.67
C LEU A 78 2.68 -1.43 -3.93
N VAL A 79 2.71 -1.49 -2.60
CA VAL A 79 3.62 -0.70 -1.78
C VAL A 79 4.74 -1.64 -1.31
N ALA A 80 5.94 -1.48 -1.85
CA ALA A 80 7.14 -2.19 -1.37
C ALA A 80 7.69 -1.45 -0.14
N GLU A 81 7.46 -2.03 1.04
CA GLU A 81 7.81 -1.42 2.31
C GLU A 81 8.99 -2.12 2.98
N GLY A 82 10.10 -1.39 3.10
CA GLY A 82 11.29 -1.87 3.79
C GLY A 82 11.22 -1.73 5.30
N MET A 83 12.19 -2.35 5.98
CA MET A 83 12.28 -2.41 7.44
C MET A 83 12.51 -1.05 8.13
N GLU A 84 12.81 0.01 7.39
CA GLU A 84 12.96 1.37 7.92
C GLU A 84 11.60 2.05 8.18
N SER A 85 10.50 1.36 7.94
CA SER A 85 9.14 1.82 8.27
C SER A 85 8.78 1.52 9.72
N GLY A 86 7.63 2.03 10.17
CA GLY A 86 7.06 1.72 11.48
C GLY A 86 5.94 0.68 11.40
N GLY A 87 5.66 -0.01 12.51
CA GLY A 87 4.59 -0.99 12.62
C GLY A 87 5.02 -2.43 12.34
N HIS A 88 4.21 -3.19 11.62
CA HIS A 88 4.52 -4.57 11.22
C HIS A 88 5.35 -4.55 9.93
N ILE A 89 6.65 -4.73 10.08
CA ILE A 89 7.63 -4.62 9.01
C ILE A 89 8.17 -5.99 8.60
N GLY A 90 8.70 -6.07 7.36
CA GLY A 90 9.51 -7.20 6.91
C GLY A 90 10.97 -7.08 7.36
N ASP A 91 11.80 -8.05 6.96
CA ASP A 91 13.21 -8.15 7.37
C ASP A 91 14.18 -7.59 6.31
N VAL A 92 13.66 -7.00 5.24
CA VAL A 92 14.47 -6.49 4.11
C VAL A 92 14.47 -4.97 4.12
N ALA A 93 15.65 -4.37 4.01
CA ALA A 93 15.79 -2.92 3.90
C ALA A 93 15.19 -2.39 2.57
N THR A 94 14.74 -1.13 2.59
CA THR A 94 14.06 -0.49 1.46
C THR A 94 14.89 -0.50 0.18
N LEU A 95 16.17 -0.15 0.29
CA LEU A 95 17.06 -0.02 -0.87
C LEU A 95 17.22 -1.32 -1.68
N PRO A 96 17.42 -2.51 -1.08
CA PRO A 96 17.45 -3.76 -1.84
C PRO A 96 16.06 -4.31 -2.18
N LEU A 97 15.01 -3.98 -1.43
CA LEU A 97 13.67 -4.52 -1.65
C LEU A 97 13.01 -3.92 -2.91
N VAL A 98 13.02 -2.58 -3.01
CA VAL A 98 12.26 -1.86 -4.03
C VAL A 98 12.62 -2.28 -5.45
N PRO A 99 13.89 -2.30 -5.90
CA PRO A 99 14.23 -2.68 -7.28
C PRO A 99 13.90 -4.15 -7.55
N GLN A 100 14.08 -5.05 -6.58
CA GLN A 100 13.73 -6.47 -6.75
C GLN A 100 12.22 -6.67 -6.93
N VAL A 101 11.39 -5.90 -6.23
CA VAL A 101 9.94 -5.95 -6.43
C VAL A 101 9.57 -5.36 -7.79
N VAL A 102 10.15 -4.21 -8.16
CA VAL A 102 9.92 -3.57 -9.47
C VAL A 102 10.24 -4.51 -10.62
N ASP A 103 11.38 -5.20 -10.56
CA ASP A 103 11.81 -6.13 -11.62
C ASP A 103 10.96 -7.40 -11.69
N ALA A 104 10.23 -7.73 -10.62
CA ALA A 104 9.49 -8.99 -10.49
C ALA A 104 8.00 -8.89 -10.84
N VAL A 105 7.44 -7.68 -11.02
CA VAL A 105 6.00 -7.47 -11.24
C VAL A 105 5.74 -6.46 -12.35
N ASP A 106 4.58 -6.60 -13.03
CA ASP A 106 4.15 -5.66 -14.08
C ASP A 106 3.23 -4.54 -13.57
N VAL A 107 2.82 -4.59 -12.29
CA VAL A 107 1.98 -3.55 -11.68
C VAL A 107 2.83 -2.42 -11.11
N PRO A 108 2.31 -1.17 -11.04
CA PRO A 108 3.04 -0.07 -10.44
C PRO A 108 3.49 -0.35 -9.00
N VAL A 109 4.73 0.02 -8.68
CA VAL A 109 5.30 -0.15 -7.33
C VAL A 109 5.53 1.21 -6.69
N ILE A 110 5.01 1.40 -5.49
CA ILE A 110 5.22 2.56 -4.62
C ILE A 110 6.25 2.15 -3.57
N ALA A 111 7.28 2.94 -3.36
CA ALA A 111 8.30 2.66 -2.34
C ALA A 111 7.90 3.22 -0.97
N ALA A 112 8.12 2.47 0.11
CA ALA A 112 7.89 2.89 1.48
C ALA A 112 9.01 2.42 2.41
N GLY A 113 9.19 3.12 3.53
CA GLY A 113 10.25 2.87 4.49
C GLY A 113 11.42 3.85 4.35
N GLY A 114 11.59 4.74 5.35
CA GLY A 114 12.69 5.70 5.43
C GLY A 114 12.59 6.94 4.55
N PHE A 115 11.53 7.12 3.78
CA PHE A 115 11.35 8.30 2.94
C PHE A 115 10.81 9.50 3.74
N ALA A 116 11.37 10.70 3.50
CA ALA A 116 11.00 11.89 4.26
C ALA A 116 10.95 13.19 3.42
N ASP A 117 11.61 13.24 2.27
CA ASP A 117 11.71 14.46 1.44
C ASP A 117 11.91 14.13 -0.06
N GLY A 118 12.12 15.17 -0.88
CA GLY A 118 12.28 15.03 -2.32
C GLY A 118 13.49 14.22 -2.75
N ARG A 119 14.55 14.12 -1.93
CA ARG A 119 15.72 13.26 -2.24
C ARG A 119 15.33 11.80 -2.18
N GLY A 120 14.53 11.43 -1.18
CA GLY A 120 13.98 10.10 -1.07
C GLY A 120 13.04 9.76 -2.25
N LEU A 121 12.21 10.70 -2.69
CA LEU A 121 11.39 10.53 -3.88
C LEU A 121 12.24 10.27 -5.12
N LEU A 122 13.29 11.08 -5.33
CA LEU A 122 14.19 10.90 -6.47
C LEU A 122 14.90 9.54 -6.45
N ALA A 123 15.35 9.11 -5.26
CA ALA A 123 15.95 7.79 -5.08
C ALA A 123 14.95 6.66 -5.42
N ALA A 124 13.70 6.75 -4.94
CA ALA A 124 12.66 5.76 -5.24
C ALA A 124 12.37 5.68 -6.76
N LEU A 125 12.28 6.81 -7.45
CA LEU A 125 12.10 6.87 -8.89
C LEU A 125 13.30 6.26 -9.64
N ALA A 126 14.53 6.50 -9.17
CA ALA A 126 15.74 5.88 -9.73
C ALA A 126 15.77 4.34 -9.52
N LEU A 127 15.12 3.81 -8.49
CA LEU A 127 14.95 2.39 -8.24
C LEU A 127 13.77 1.77 -9.04
N GLY A 128 13.08 2.56 -9.86
CA GLY A 128 11.98 2.12 -10.70
C GLY A 128 10.58 2.21 -10.06
N ALA A 129 10.47 2.69 -8.84
CA ALA A 129 9.17 2.95 -8.23
C ALA A 129 8.46 4.14 -8.91
N VAL A 130 7.12 4.18 -8.87
CA VAL A 130 6.32 5.28 -9.44
C VAL A 130 6.05 6.41 -8.45
N GLY A 131 6.42 6.24 -7.18
CA GLY A 131 6.21 7.22 -6.11
C GLY A 131 6.64 6.66 -4.76
N ILE A 132 6.38 7.43 -3.71
CA ILE A 132 6.68 7.04 -2.32
C ILE A 132 5.45 7.11 -1.43
N GLN A 133 5.42 6.28 -0.39
CA GLN A 133 4.52 6.36 0.74
C GLN A 133 5.31 6.80 1.97
N MET A 134 4.77 7.75 2.71
CA MET A 134 5.33 8.25 3.97
C MET A 134 4.30 8.19 5.08
N GLY A 135 4.69 7.77 6.27
CA GLY A 135 3.87 7.79 7.48
C GLY A 135 4.37 8.84 8.47
N THR A 136 5.48 8.54 9.14
CA THR A 136 6.07 9.36 10.22
C THR A 136 6.33 10.81 9.80
N ARG A 137 6.76 11.05 8.55
CA ARG A 137 6.99 12.40 8.04
C ARG A 137 5.72 13.27 8.14
N PHE A 138 4.57 12.73 7.72
CA PHE A 138 3.29 13.43 7.83
C PHE A 138 2.83 13.59 9.28
N PHE A 139 3.01 12.53 10.10
CA PHE A 139 2.68 12.59 11.51
C PHE A 139 3.46 13.67 12.28
N CYS A 140 4.72 13.91 11.90
CA CYS A 140 5.60 14.92 12.49
C CYS A 140 5.56 16.29 11.78
N THR A 141 4.56 16.55 10.95
CA THR A 141 4.40 17.84 10.26
C THR A 141 3.43 18.71 11.05
N GLU A 142 3.83 19.94 11.33
CA GLU A 142 2.95 20.99 11.89
C GLU A 142 2.06 21.55 10.77
N TYR A 143 0.81 21.87 11.12
CA TYR A 143 -0.18 22.49 10.21
C TYR A 143 -0.14 23.99 10.32
#